data_bdb0f80450a84270d1caef1591ced7d9
#
_entry.id   bdb0f80450a84270d1caef1591ced7d9
#
_cell.length_a   1.000
_cell.length_b   1.000
_cell.length_c   1.000
_cell.angle_alpha   90.00
_cell.angle_beta   90.00
_cell.angle_gamma   90.00
#
_symmetry.space_group_name_H-M   'P 1'
#
loop_
_entity.id
_entity.type
_entity.pdbx_description
1 polymer ?
#
loop_
_entity_poly.entity_id
_entity_poly.type
_entity_poly.pdbx_seq_one_letter_code
_entity_poly.pdbx_strand_id
1 'polypeptide(L)'
;VGSFPQGVSFYGTYDMIGNVWEWVWDYYLPYPNSTHEWKEKEKKQLVVRGMSYLGVGHFPKEEYKKVVALKSRANYREHINPLSKKKDVGFRCAKDKLTLYEKFFGKTLQKKPRSL
;
A
#
# COMPACT_ATOMS: atom_id res chain seq x y z
N VAL A 1 12.02 -2.47 12.85
CA VAL A 1 10.60 -2.11 12.97
C VAL A 1 10.41 -1.29 14.22
N GLY A 2 9.64 -0.19 14.13
CA GLY A 2 9.35 0.68 15.28
C GLY A 2 10.51 1.54 15.76
N SER A 3 11.55 1.73 14.98
CA SER A 3 12.73 2.54 15.36
C SER A 3 12.44 4.04 15.50
N PHE A 4 11.29 4.48 15.00
CA PHE A 4 10.87 5.88 15.02
C PHE A 4 9.52 6.03 15.76
N PRO A 5 9.54 6.12 17.11
CA PRO A 5 8.29 6.17 17.89
C PRO A 5 7.37 7.33 17.54
N GLN A 6 7.94 8.46 17.09
CA GLN A 6 7.15 9.63 16.65
C GLN A 6 6.54 9.47 15.24
N GLY A 7 6.95 8.45 14.49
CA GLY A 7 6.42 8.12 13.16
C GLY A 7 5.17 7.23 13.19
N VAL A 8 4.59 7.02 14.37
CA VAL A 8 3.37 6.23 14.51
C VAL A 8 2.17 6.94 13.86
N SER A 9 1.36 6.18 13.12
CA SER A 9 0.13 6.72 12.52
C SER A 9 -0.94 7.02 13.59
N PHE A 10 -1.97 7.78 13.20
CA PHE A 10 -3.15 8.03 14.05
C PHE A 10 -3.78 6.73 14.60
N TYR A 11 -3.67 5.63 13.88
CA TYR A 11 -4.20 4.31 14.27
C TYR A 11 -3.21 3.45 15.07
N GLY A 12 -2.09 4.03 15.52
CA GLY A 12 -1.09 3.29 16.30
C GLY A 12 -0.18 2.37 15.47
N THR A 13 -0.17 2.51 14.15
CA THR A 13 0.62 1.66 13.25
C THR A 13 1.98 2.29 12.98
N TYR A 14 3.06 1.51 13.17
CA TYR A 14 4.43 1.90 12.88
C TYR A 14 4.81 1.63 11.42
N ASP A 15 5.89 2.27 10.97
CA ASP A 15 6.55 2.02 9.68
C ASP A 15 5.61 2.09 8.48
N MET A 16 4.71 3.07 8.47
CA MET A 16 3.81 3.33 7.34
C MET A 16 4.55 3.80 6.09
N ILE A 17 5.77 4.30 6.25
CA ILE A 17 6.67 4.75 5.19
C ILE A 17 8.05 4.19 5.48
N GLY A 18 8.66 3.52 4.51
CA GLY A 18 9.93 2.83 4.66
C GLY A 18 9.77 1.40 5.15
N ASN A 19 10.84 0.79 5.62
CA ASN A 19 10.94 -0.62 5.97
C ASN A 19 10.77 -1.52 4.73
N VAL A 20 9.58 -1.96 4.39
CA VAL A 20 9.30 -2.75 3.19
C VAL A 20 8.09 -2.21 2.45
N TRP A 21 8.02 -2.43 1.15
CA TRP A 21 6.78 -2.29 0.41
C TRP A 21 5.74 -3.25 0.97
N GLU A 22 4.49 -2.82 1.08
CA GLU A 22 3.43 -3.64 1.62
C GLU A 22 2.35 -3.91 0.58
N TRP A 23 2.02 -5.19 0.42
CA TRP A 23 0.91 -5.60 -0.42
C TRP A 23 -0.40 -4.98 0.05
N VAL A 24 -1.16 -4.49 -0.92
CA VAL A 24 -2.55 -4.06 -0.74
C VAL A 24 -3.44 -5.03 -1.52
N TRP A 25 -4.63 -5.31 -1.00
CA TRP A 25 -5.60 -6.26 -1.58
C TRP A 25 -6.31 -5.70 -2.83
N ASP A 26 -5.69 -4.79 -3.56
CA ASP A 26 -6.27 -4.17 -4.74
C ASP A 26 -5.40 -4.44 -5.98
N TYR A 27 -6.06 -4.67 -7.12
CA TYR A 27 -5.39 -4.60 -8.40
C TYR A 27 -4.98 -3.17 -8.73
N TYR A 28 -3.94 -3.03 -9.52
CA TYR A 28 -3.47 -1.73 -9.99
C TYR A 28 -4.38 -1.21 -11.11
N LEU A 29 -5.56 -0.75 -10.72
CA LEU A 29 -6.58 -0.16 -11.61
C LEU A 29 -6.53 1.37 -11.54
N PRO A 30 -7.02 2.08 -12.59
CA PRO A 30 -7.07 3.53 -12.57
C PRO A 30 -7.94 4.04 -11.40
N TYR A 31 -7.58 5.21 -10.89
CA TYR A 31 -8.48 5.94 -10.01
C TYR A 31 -9.70 6.43 -10.80
N PRO A 32 -10.85 6.63 -10.15
CA PRO A 32 -12.00 7.24 -10.78
C PRO A 32 -11.62 8.57 -11.48
N ASN A 33 -12.11 8.77 -12.69
CA ASN A 33 -11.82 9.94 -13.52
C ASN A 33 -10.35 10.08 -13.98
N SER A 34 -9.57 9.02 -13.93
CA SER A 34 -8.23 9.02 -14.50
C SER A 34 -8.31 9.05 -16.03
N THR A 35 -7.55 9.95 -16.65
CA THR A 35 -7.38 10.03 -18.11
C THR A 35 -6.25 9.16 -18.63
N HIS A 36 -5.51 8.48 -17.73
CA HIS A 36 -4.40 7.61 -18.10
C HIS A 36 -4.90 6.32 -18.75
N GLU A 37 -4.38 5.98 -19.91
CA GLU A 37 -4.63 4.71 -20.57
C GLU A 37 -3.76 3.60 -19.94
N TRP A 38 -4.42 2.61 -19.39
CA TRP A 38 -3.77 1.49 -18.69
C TRP A 38 -3.55 0.31 -19.62
N LYS A 39 -2.34 -0.20 -19.66
CA LYS A 39 -2.01 -1.41 -20.41
C LYS A 39 -2.58 -2.65 -19.70
N GLU A 40 -3.02 -3.64 -20.47
CA GLU A 40 -3.58 -4.87 -19.91
C GLU A 40 -2.67 -5.58 -18.90
N LYS A 41 -1.35 -5.52 -19.11
CA LYS A 41 -0.36 -6.08 -18.18
C LYS A 41 -0.36 -5.38 -16.82
N GLU A 42 -0.69 -4.09 -16.77
CA GLU A 42 -0.73 -3.30 -15.54
C GLU A 42 -1.95 -3.65 -14.70
N LYS A 43 -3.08 -3.94 -15.34
CA LYS A 43 -4.32 -4.36 -14.69
C LYS A 43 -4.18 -5.70 -13.94
N LYS A 44 -3.21 -6.52 -14.31
CA LYS A 44 -2.91 -7.81 -13.65
C LYS A 44 -1.90 -7.68 -12.51
N GLN A 45 -1.42 -6.48 -12.22
CA GLN A 45 -0.51 -6.20 -11.12
C GLN A 45 -1.29 -5.94 -9.83
N LEU A 46 -0.68 -6.26 -8.70
CA LEU A 46 -1.21 -5.87 -7.39
C LEU A 46 -0.50 -4.62 -6.89
N VAL A 47 -1.23 -3.84 -6.14
CA VAL A 47 -0.74 -2.60 -5.53
C VAL A 47 0.19 -2.92 -4.36
N VAL A 48 1.28 -2.16 -4.26
CA VAL A 48 2.11 -2.06 -3.06
C VAL A 48 2.25 -0.60 -2.63
N ARG A 49 2.44 -0.38 -1.34
CA ARG A 49 2.58 0.95 -0.73
C ARG A 49 3.68 0.99 0.30
N GLY A 50 4.03 2.18 0.76
CA GLY A 50 4.84 2.42 1.94
C GLY A 50 6.33 2.64 1.65
N MET A 51 6.83 2.30 0.48
CA MET A 51 8.26 2.30 0.15
C MET A 51 9.04 1.23 0.93
N SER A 52 10.28 0.97 0.52
CA SER A 52 11.16 0.02 1.18
C SER A 52 12.45 0.67 1.67
N TYR A 53 13.18 -0.07 2.48
CA TYR A 53 14.53 0.31 2.95
C TYR A 53 15.55 0.45 1.81
N LEU A 54 15.28 -0.12 0.65
CA LEU A 54 16.11 0.07 -0.55
C LEU A 54 15.97 1.48 -1.15
N GLY A 55 15.01 2.26 -0.63
CA GLY A 55 14.79 3.64 -1.03
C GLY A 55 14.21 3.77 -2.43
N VAL A 56 14.54 4.88 -3.09
CA VAL A 56 13.99 5.26 -4.39
C VAL A 56 15.04 5.29 -5.51
N GLY A 57 16.21 4.71 -5.27
CA GLY A 57 17.33 4.73 -6.22
C GLY A 57 18.35 5.83 -5.90
N HIS A 58 19.35 5.95 -6.77
CA HIS A 58 20.42 6.94 -6.62
C HIS A 58 20.03 8.25 -7.31
N PHE A 59 19.68 9.25 -6.51
CA PHE A 59 19.38 10.61 -6.95
C PHE A 59 20.25 11.61 -6.20
N PRO A 60 20.56 12.80 -6.78
CA PRO A 60 21.10 13.93 -6.03
C PRO A 60 20.20 14.24 -4.82
N LYS A 61 20.79 14.72 -3.71
CA LYS A 61 20.11 14.88 -2.41
C LYS A 61 18.77 15.63 -2.49
N GLU A 62 18.71 16.66 -3.29
CA GLU A 62 17.49 17.47 -3.41
C GLU A 62 16.41 16.77 -4.24
N GLU A 63 16.80 16.05 -5.27
CA GLU A 63 15.87 15.23 -6.05
C GLU A 63 15.38 14.03 -5.25
N TYR A 64 16.27 13.40 -4.47
CA TYR A 64 15.91 12.30 -3.59
C TYR A 64 14.77 12.69 -2.65
N LYS A 65 14.87 13.86 -2.00
CA LYS A 65 13.81 14.38 -1.13
C LYS A 65 12.48 14.53 -1.86
N LYS A 66 12.50 15.08 -3.08
CA LYS A 66 11.29 15.25 -3.89
C LYS A 66 10.65 13.90 -4.25
N VAL A 67 11.45 12.92 -4.66
CA VAL A 67 10.97 11.58 -5.01
C VAL A 67 10.41 10.86 -3.79
N VAL A 68 11.08 10.95 -2.64
CA VAL A 68 10.57 10.39 -1.38
C VAL A 68 9.23 11.06 -1.01
N ALA A 69 9.16 12.38 -1.04
CA ALA A 69 7.92 13.11 -0.74
C ALA A 69 6.76 12.71 -1.67
N LEU A 70 7.04 12.50 -2.96
CA LEU A 70 6.04 12.03 -3.91
C LEU A 70 5.56 10.62 -3.57
N LYS A 71 6.49 9.69 -3.36
CA LYS A 71 6.17 8.26 -3.11
C LYS A 71 5.57 8.02 -1.72
N SER A 72 5.75 8.95 -0.78
CA SER A 72 5.16 8.90 0.56
C SER A 72 3.70 9.39 0.62
N ARG A 73 3.15 9.92 -0.48
CA ARG A 73 1.77 10.40 -0.49
C ARG A 73 0.78 9.27 -0.31
N ALA A 74 -0.30 9.53 0.41
CA ALA A 74 -1.37 8.56 0.66
C ALA A 74 -2.05 8.04 -0.62
N ASN A 75 -2.02 8.80 -1.69
CA ASN A 75 -2.56 8.40 -3.00
C ASN A 75 -1.51 7.75 -3.93
N TYR A 76 -0.23 7.73 -3.56
CA TYR A 76 0.78 7.05 -4.36
C TYR A 76 0.61 5.54 -4.26
N ARG A 77 0.70 4.88 -5.39
CA ARG A 77 0.68 3.42 -5.51
C ARG A 77 1.81 2.98 -6.42
N GLU A 78 2.53 1.97 -6.03
CA GLU A 78 3.41 1.20 -6.90
C GLU A 78 2.72 -0.12 -7.23
N HIS A 79 3.21 -0.84 -8.21
CA HIS A 79 2.63 -2.11 -8.61
C HIS A 79 3.69 -3.16 -8.88
N ILE A 80 3.38 -4.40 -8.54
CA ILE A 80 4.29 -5.53 -8.71
C ILE A 80 3.48 -6.73 -9.22
N ASN A 81 4.12 -7.56 -10.02
CA ASN A 81 3.53 -8.83 -10.41
C ASN A 81 3.29 -9.69 -9.15
N PRO A 82 2.09 -10.20 -8.91
CA PRO A 82 1.75 -10.98 -7.71
C PRO A 82 2.59 -12.24 -7.52
N LEU A 83 3.17 -12.78 -8.59
CA LEU A 83 4.06 -13.94 -8.54
C LEU A 83 5.53 -13.58 -8.26
N SER A 84 5.87 -12.30 -8.19
CA SER A 84 7.24 -11.86 -7.91
C SER A 84 7.59 -12.08 -6.45
N LYS A 85 8.78 -12.64 -6.22
CA LYS A 85 9.38 -12.74 -4.89
C LYS A 85 10.44 -11.66 -4.75
N LYS A 86 10.24 -10.72 -3.84
CA LYS A 86 11.17 -9.62 -3.57
C LYS A 86 11.49 -9.56 -2.07
N LYS A 87 12.76 -9.31 -1.75
CA LYS A 87 13.25 -9.26 -0.37
C LYS A 87 12.77 -8.04 0.43
N ASP A 88 12.28 -7.04 -0.28
CA ASP A 88 11.83 -5.76 0.26
C ASP A 88 10.31 -5.55 0.13
N VAL A 89 9.57 -6.63 -0.04
CA VAL A 89 8.10 -6.62 -0.10
C VAL A 89 7.55 -7.56 0.96
N GLY A 90 6.66 -7.05 1.77
CA GLY A 90 5.96 -7.78 2.83
C GLY A 90 4.46 -7.47 2.82
N PHE A 91 3.82 -7.70 3.93
CA PHE A 91 2.41 -7.37 4.13
C PHE A 91 2.13 -7.10 5.61
N ARG A 92 1.05 -6.40 5.86
CA ARG A 92 0.44 -6.33 7.20
C ARG A 92 -1.04 -6.65 7.13
N CYS A 93 -1.54 -7.32 8.15
CA CYS A 93 -2.95 -7.61 8.27
C CYS A 93 -3.71 -6.37 8.74
N ALA A 94 -4.87 -6.14 8.16
CA ALA A 94 -5.83 -5.15 8.62
C ALA A 94 -7.15 -5.84 8.95
N LYS A 95 -7.85 -5.31 9.94
CA LYS A 95 -9.17 -5.82 10.34
C LYS A 95 -10.10 -4.63 10.57
N ASP A 96 -11.25 -4.67 9.94
CA ASP A 96 -12.30 -3.70 10.20
C ASP A 96 -12.75 -3.77 11.66
N LYS A 97 -12.98 -2.62 12.26
CA LYS A 97 -13.63 -2.57 13.58
C LYS A 97 -15.04 -3.14 13.43
N LEU A 98 -15.38 -4.15 14.22
CA LEU A 98 -16.71 -4.72 14.22
C LEU A 98 -17.74 -3.63 14.53
N THR A 99 -18.76 -3.52 13.69
CA THR A 99 -19.93 -2.69 13.98
C THR A 99 -20.69 -3.23 15.20
N LEU A 100 -21.51 -2.41 15.82
CA LEU A 100 -22.39 -2.87 16.92
C LEU A 100 -23.25 -4.05 16.47
N TYR A 101 -23.77 -4.01 15.26
CA TYR A 101 -24.56 -5.10 14.69
C TYR A 101 -23.76 -6.41 14.62
N GLU A 102 -22.53 -6.37 14.07
CA GLU A 102 -21.66 -7.55 13.95
C GLU A 102 -21.21 -8.10 15.31
N LYS A 103 -21.12 -7.24 16.33
CA LYS A 103 -20.80 -7.67 17.70
C LYS A 103 -21.93 -8.48 18.33
N PHE A 104 -23.18 -8.14 18.04
CA PHE A 104 -24.36 -8.75 18.65
C PHE A 104 -24.97 -9.88 17.83
N PHE A 105 -24.84 -9.84 16.51
CA PHE A 105 -25.53 -10.76 15.58
C PHE A 105 -24.59 -11.66 14.78
N GLY A 106 -23.27 -11.58 15.05
CA GLY A 106 -22.28 -12.38 14.32
C GLY A 106 -21.90 -11.80 12.96
N LYS A 107 -20.82 -12.33 12.40
CA LYS A 107 -20.26 -11.86 11.13
C LYS A 107 -21.23 -12.10 9.98
N THR A 108 -21.66 -11.06 9.37
CA THR A 108 -22.29 -11.14 8.06
C THR A 108 -21.29 -10.71 6.98
N LEU A 109 -20.95 -11.66 6.11
CA LEU A 109 -20.31 -11.48 4.80
C LEU A 109 -18.90 -10.91 4.77
N GLN A 110 -17.97 -11.77 4.43
CA GLN A 110 -16.68 -11.36 3.84
C GLN A 110 -16.97 -10.48 2.62
N LYS A 111 -16.52 -9.22 2.65
CA LYS A 111 -16.48 -8.40 1.44
C LYS A 111 -15.61 -9.13 0.42
N LYS A 112 -16.22 -9.62 -0.64
CA LYS A 112 -15.48 -10.12 -1.80
C LYS A 112 -14.52 -9.02 -2.27
N PRO A 113 -13.30 -9.37 -2.72
CA PRO A 113 -12.45 -8.40 -3.41
C PRO A 113 -13.27 -7.76 -4.53
N ARG A 114 -13.10 -6.47 -4.73
CA ARG A 114 -13.77 -5.77 -5.83
C ARG A 114 -13.34 -6.48 -7.11
N SER A 115 -14.26 -7.19 -7.71
CA SER A 115 -14.07 -7.86 -8.98
C SER A 115 -13.75 -6.85 -10.08
N LEU A 116 -12.87 -7.24 -10.99
CA LEU A 116 -12.65 -6.57 -12.27
C LEU A 116 -13.96 -6.37 -13.04
#